data_2fa80758ece7c06fda49d797a551ec8c
#
_entry.id   2fa80758ece7c06fda49d797a551ec8c
#
_cell.length_a   1.000
_cell.length_b   1.000
_cell.length_c   1.000
_cell.angle_alpha   90.00
_cell.angle_beta   90.00
_cell.angle_gamma   90.00
#
_symmetry.space_group_name_H-M   'P 1'
#
loop_
_entity.id
_entity.type
_entity.pdbx_description
1 polymer ?
#
loop_
_entity_poly.entity_id
_entity_poly.type
_entity_poly.pdbx_seq_one_letter_code
_entity_poly.pdbx_strand_id
1 'polypeptide(L)'
;VGSEMCIRDRYIIDAAGKPLGRVAAKAAHILRGKHKPTFAPHVDCGDFVIVINCDQAVLTGKKLEQKYYYRHSGWIGGLKQTQYKVMMEERSDEAMQIAIKGMLPHNSQGAAQLTRLRTYKGAEHKQAAQKPEVCEF
;
A
#
# COMPACT_ATOMS: atom_id res chain seq x y z
N VAL A 1 -26.73 -9.18 -9.04
CA VAL A 1 -26.10 -9.70 -7.82
C VAL A 1 -24.59 -9.51 -7.83
N GLY A 2 -23.95 -9.74 -8.97
CA GLY A 2 -22.50 -9.55 -9.08
C GLY A 2 -22.05 -8.12 -8.83
N SER A 3 -22.77 -7.14 -9.31
CA SER A 3 -22.44 -5.72 -9.12
C SER A 3 -22.61 -5.28 -7.66
N GLU A 4 -23.54 -5.85 -6.93
CA GLU A 4 -23.76 -5.54 -5.51
C GLU A 4 -22.63 -6.09 -4.65
N MET A 5 -22.06 -7.24 -5.04
CA MET A 5 -20.93 -7.83 -4.34
C MET A 5 -19.64 -7.02 -4.49
N CYS A 6 -19.58 -6.14 -5.48
CA CYS A 6 -18.40 -5.34 -5.81
C CYS A 6 -18.59 -3.85 -5.54
N ILE A 7 -19.50 -3.48 -4.62
CA ILE A 7 -19.61 -2.11 -4.15
C ILE A 7 -18.30 -1.75 -3.45
N ARG A 8 -17.69 -0.65 -3.90
CA ARG A 8 -16.38 -0.22 -3.39
C ARG A 8 -16.51 1.05 -2.57
N ASP A 9 -16.06 0.95 -1.33
CA ASP A 9 -15.90 2.10 -0.45
C ASP A 9 -14.49 2.67 -0.60
N ARG A 10 -14.25 3.81 0.03
CA ARG A 10 -12.95 4.46 0.03
C ARG A 10 -12.52 4.70 1.46
N TYR A 11 -11.30 4.28 1.79
CA TYR A 11 -10.76 4.37 3.14
C TYR A 11 -9.46 5.15 3.15
N ILE A 12 -9.26 5.94 4.21
CA ILE A 12 -7.99 6.61 4.49
C ILE A 12 -7.32 5.91 5.67
N ILE A 13 -6.04 5.58 5.51
CA ILE A 13 -5.20 5.05 6.59
C ILE A 13 -4.10 6.07 6.88
N ASP A 14 -3.97 6.48 8.15
CA ASP A 14 -2.89 7.35 8.60
C ASP A 14 -1.72 6.47 9.05
N ALA A 15 -0.59 6.61 8.38
CA ALA A 15 0.61 5.83 8.67
C ALA A 15 1.52 6.47 9.74
N ALA A 16 1.20 7.68 10.21
CA ALA A 16 2.04 8.40 11.17
C ALA A 16 2.23 7.60 12.46
N GLY A 17 3.48 7.37 12.83
CA GLY A 17 3.83 6.67 14.07
C GLY A 17 3.54 5.18 14.08
N LYS A 18 3.09 4.60 12.96
CA LYS A 18 2.74 3.17 12.86
C LYS A 18 3.80 2.41 12.07
N PRO A 19 4.07 1.13 12.40
CA PRO A 19 5.00 0.32 11.62
C PRO A 19 4.58 0.18 10.17
N LEU A 20 5.52 0.34 9.25
CA LEU A 20 5.28 0.29 7.81
C LEU A 20 4.61 -1.03 7.40
N GLY A 21 5.10 -2.16 7.89
CA GLY A 21 4.57 -3.48 7.56
C GLY A 21 3.14 -3.69 8.00
N ARG A 22 2.77 -3.19 9.18
CA ARG A 22 1.40 -3.32 9.70
C ARG A 22 0.41 -2.47 8.92
N VAL A 23 0.78 -1.25 8.58
CA VAL A 23 -0.04 -0.38 7.72
C VAL A 23 -0.23 -1.03 6.35
N ALA A 24 0.85 -1.58 5.78
CA ALA A 24 0.79 -2.27 4.50
C ALA A 24 -0.12 -3.51 4.56
N ALA A 25 -0.06 -4.28 5.65
CA ALA A 25 -0.92 -5.45 5.83
C ALA A 25 -2.41 -5.06 5.91
N LYS A 26 -2.72 -3.99 6.62
CA LYS A 26 -4.10 -3.48 6.72
C LYS A 26 -4.61 -3.00 5.35
N ALA A 27 -3.79 -2.24 4.64
CA ALA A 27 -4.15 -1.75 3.31
C ALA A 27 -4.37 -2.90 2.32
N ALA A 28 -3.49 -3.90 2.33
CA ALA A 28 -3.63 -5.08 1.46
C ALA A 28 -4.89 -5.88 1.78
N HIS A 29 -5.22 -6.03 3.06
CA HIS A 29 -6.45 -6.69 3.51
C HIS A 29 -7.70 -6.03 2.92
N ILE A 30 -7.76 -4.70 2.98
CA ILE A 30 -8.87 -3.93 2.43
C ILE A 30 -8.89 -4.00 0.90
N LEU A 31 -7.73 -3.88 0.25
CA LEU A 31 -7.62 -3.94 -1.21
C LEU A 31 -8.07 -5.28 -1.77
N ARG A 32 -7.81 -6.38 -1.06
CA ARG A 32 -8.28 -7.71 -1.45
C ARG A 32 -9.75 -7.95 -1.16
N GLY A 33 -10.34 -7.15 -0.27
CA GLY A 33 -11.73 -7.31 0.14
C GLY A 33 -11.97 -8.39 1.18
N LYS A 34 -10.93 -8.86 1.88
CA LYS A 34 -11.06 -9.92 2.90
C LYS A 34 -11.95 -9.55 4.08
N HIS A 35 -12.16 -8.26 4.30
CA HIS A 35 -13.04 -7.75 5.35
C HIS A 35 -14.52 -7.90 5.02
N LYS A 36 -14.85 -8.25 3.77
CA LYS A 36 -16.24 -8.41 3.31
C LYS A 36 -16.68 -9.87 3.41
N PRO A 37 -17.92 -10.14 3.86
CA PRO A 37 -18.45 -11.50 3.90
C PRO A 37 -18.61 -12.12 2.50
N THR A 38 -18.65 -11.28 1.46
CA THR A 38 -18.75 -11.72 0.07
C THR A 38 -17.41 -12.06 -0.56
N PHE A 39 -16.31 -12.03 0.21
CA PHE A 39 -14.97 -12.32 -0.31
C PHE A 39 -14.89 -13.69 -0.98
N ALA A 40 -14.34 -13.72 -2.19
CA ALA A 40 -13.99 -14.95 -2.89
C ALA A 40 -12.66 -14.73 -3.63
N PRO A 41 -11.74 -15.72 -3.64
CA PRO A 41 -10.41 -15.50 -4.27
C PRO A 41 -10.46 -15.20 -5.77
N HIS A 42 -11.50 -15.65 -6.46
CA HIS A 42 -11.65 -15.44 -7.91
C HIS A 42 -12.42 -14.16 -8.26
N VAL A 43 -12.91 -13.43 -7.26
CA VAL A 43 -13.71 -12.21 -7.46
C VAL A 43 -12.97 -11.02 -6.87
N ASP A 44 -12.88 -9.93 -7.62
CA ASP A 44 -12.25 -8.70 -7.18
C ASP A 44 -13.27 -7.83 -6.42
N CYS A 45 -13.31 -7.98 -5.10
CA CYS A 45 -14.24 -7.30 -4.21
C CYS A 45 -13.58 -6.23 -3.31
N GLY A 46 -12.34 -5.84 -3.61
CA GLY A 46 -11.59 -4.90 -2.80
C GLY A 46 -12.09 -3.46 -2.90
N ASP A 47 -11.77 -2.66 -1.89
CA ASP A 47 -12.11 -1.24 -1.82
C ASP A 47 -10.92 -0.37 -2.21
N PHE A 48 -11.16 0.93 -2.40
CA PHE A 48 -10.10 1.92 -2.61
C PHE A 48 -9.45 2.27 -1.27
N VAL A 49 -8.13 2.39 -1.26
CA VAL A 49 -7.36 2.73 -0.07
C VAL A 49 -6.46 3.92 -0.37
N ILE A 50 -6.46 4.88 0.55
CA ILE A 50 -5.57 6.03 0.52
C ILE A 50 -4.72 5.97 1.79
N VAL A 51 -3.40 5.95 1.64
CA VAL A 51 -2.47 5.99 2.78
C VAL A 51 -1.82 7.36 2.82
N ILE A 52 -1.93 8.03 3.94
CA ILE A 52 -1.34 9.37 4.15
C ILE A 52 -0.23 9.31 5.19
N ASN A 53 0.59 10.34 5.25
CA ASN A 53 1.73 10.44 6.18
C ASN A 53 2.72 9.28 6.07
N CYS A 54 2.99 8.81 4.85
CA CYS A 54 3.92 7.71 4.63
C CYS A 54 5.33 8.03 5.11
N ASP A 55 5.72 9.30 5.11
CA ASP A 55 7.03 9.76 5.59
C ASP A 55 7.20 9.59 7.10
N GLN A 56 6.10 9.49 7.85
CA GLN A 56 6.09 9.33 9.29
C GLN A 56 5.89 7.88 9.73
N ALA A 57 5.81 6.94 8.79
CA ALA A 57 5.76 5.53 9.11
C ALA A 57 7.07 5.06 9.73
N VAL A 58 6.98 4.14 10.69
CA VAL A 58 8.12 3.69 11.49
C VAL A 58 8.65 2.36 10.94
N LEU A 59 9.97 2.25 10.85
CA LEU A 59 10.66 0.97 10.61
C LEU A 59 11.34 0.55 11.91
N THR A 60 11.02 -0.64 12.39
CA THR A 60 11.54 -1.15 13.67
C THR A 60 12.98 -1.63 13.56
N GLY A 61 13.71 -1.62 14.69
CA GLY A 61 15.10 -2.07 14.73
C GLY A 61 16.01 -1.18 13.90
N LYS A 62 16.98 -1.80 13.22
CA LYS A 62 17.96 -1.11 12.39
C LYS A 62 17.65 -1.17 10.90
N LYS A 63 16.38 -1.33 10.54
CA LYS A 63 15.98 -1.49 9.14
C LYS A 63 16.29 -0.26 8.28
N LEU A 64 16.25 0.95 8.85
CA LEU A 64 16.61 2.15 8.11
C LEU A 64 18.04 2.10 7.57
N GLU A 65 18.96 1.47 8.31
CA GLU A 65 20.37 1.36 7.94
C GLU A 65 20.69 0.06 7.20
N GLN A 66 20.01 -1.04 7.55
CA GLN A 66 20.35 -2.39 7.07
C GLN A 66 19.48 -2.88 5.93
N LYS A 67 18.27 -2.36 5.78
CA LYS A 67 17.36 -2.81 4.73
C LYS A 67 17.58 -2.00 3.47
N TYR A 68 17.69 -2.71 2.32
CA TYR A 68 17.88 -2.11 1.01
C TYR A 68 16.74 -2.51 0.09
N TYR A 69 16.32 -1.58 -0.75
CA TYR A 69 15.45 -1.86 -1.88
C TYR A 69 16.32 -2.17 -3.10
N TYR A 70 16.12 -3.35 -3.68
CA TYR A 70 16.88 -3.82 -4.83
C TYR A 70 16.04 -3.73 -6.09
N ARG A 71 16.65 -3.26 -7.18
CA ARG A 71 16.06 -3.26 -8.50
C ARG A 71 17.14 -3.59 -9.53
N HIS A 72 16.72 -4.19 -10.64
CA HIS A 72 17.64 -4.59 -11.70
C HIS A 72 17.19 -4.01 -13.03
N SER A 73 18.13 -3.43 -13.80
CA SER A 73 17.82 -2.82 -15.09
C SER A 73 17.63 -3.83 -16.24
N GLY A 74 17.99 -5.09 -16.01
CA GLY A 74 17.97 -6.12 -17.04
C GLY A 74 19.30 -6.31 -17.78
N TRP A 75 20.28 -5.44 -17.52
CA TRP A 75 21.62 -5.54 -18.08
C TRP A 75 22.58 -6.23 -17.10
N ILE A 76 23.66 -6.81 -17.63
CA ILE A 76 24.71 -7.39 -16.78
C ILE A 76 25.28 -6.29 -15.88
N GLY A 77 25.36 -6.54 -14.57
CA GLY A 77 25.81 -5.56 -13.58
C GLY A 77 24.80 -4.45 -13.30
N GLY A 78 23.56 -4.60 -13.73
CA GLY A 78 22.51 -3.60 -13.57
C GLY A 78 21.75 -3.64 -12.24
N LEU A 79 22.25 -4.37 -11.22
CA LEU A 79 21.67 -4.37 -9.89
C LEU A 79 21.87 -3.00 -9.22
N LYS A 80 20.78 -2.39 -8.81
CA LYS A 80 20.79 -1.13 -8.06
C LYS A 80 20.20 -1.37 -6.69
N GLN A 81 20.75 -0.72 -5.67
CA GLN A 81 20.25 -0.82 -4.31
C GLN A 81 20.11 0.56 -3.70
N THR A 82 19.02 0.76 -2.95
CA THR A 82 18.75 2.01 -2.24
C THR A 82 18.49 1.68 -0.78
N GLN A 83 19.22 2.35 0.12
CA GLN A 83 19.02 2.16 1.55
C GLN A 83 17.64 2.71 1.96
N TYR A 84 16.95 2.02 2.85
CA TYR A 84 15.62 2.44 3.28
C TYR A 84 15.60 3.80 3.97
N LYS A 85 16.70 4.20 4.61
CA LYS A 85 16.83 5.54 5.17
C LYS A 85 16.60 6.62 4.10
N VAL A 86 17.27 6.49 2.96
CA VAL A 86 17.12 7.39 1.82
C VAL A 86 15.72 7.28 1.22
N MET A 87 15.21 6.06 1.09
CA MET A 87 13.88 5.82 0.55
C MET A 87 12.78 6.47 1.38
N MET A 88 12.87 6.38 2.71
CA MET A 88 11.89 6.99 3.62
C MET A 88 11.96 8.52 3.62
N GLU A 89 13.13 9.09 3.35
CA GLU A 89 13.27 10.54 3.24
C GLU A 89 12.74 11.10 1.91
N GLU A 90 13.04 10.44 0.81
CA GLU A 90 12.75 10.96 -0.53
C GLU A 90 11.51 10.35 -1.18
N ARG A 91 11.27 9.06 -0.97
CA ARG A 91 10.23 8.28 -1.66
C ARG A 91 9.45 7.37 -0.72
N SER A 92 8.99 7.93 0.40
CA SER A 92 8.24 7.17 1.40
C SER A 92 6.92 6.60 0.84
N ASP A 93 6.25 7.33 -0.04
CA ASP A 93 5.06 6.86 -0.72
C ASP A 93 5.35 5.61 -1.57
N GLU A 94 6.46 5.61 -2.30
CA GLU A 94 6.89 4.47 -3.10
C GLU A 94 7.26 3.27 -2.21
N ALA A 95 7.91 3.50 -1.07
CA ALA A 95 8.24 2.46 -0.11
C ALA A 95 6.97 1.78 0.42
N MET A 96 5.93 2.54 0.73
CA MET A 96 4.64 2.00 1.15
C MET A 96 3.98 1.18 0.04
N GLN A 97 4.01 1.66 -1.20
CA GLN A 97 3.47 0.94 -2.35
C GLN A 97 4.16 -0.41 -2.57
N ILE A 98 5.47 -0.45 -2.43
CA ILE A 98 6.26 -1.69 -2.58
C ILE A 98 5.87 -2.70 -1.49
N ALA A 99 5.73 -2.24 -0.26
CA ALA A 99 5.34 -3.11 0.86
C ALA A 99 3.95 -3.71 0.62
N ILE A 100 2.99 -2.91 0.19
CA ILE A 100 1.63 -3.36 -0.09
C ILE A 100 1.60 -4.31 -1.29
N LYS A 101 2.32 -4.00 -2.35
CA LYS A 101 2.42 -4.84 -3.54
C LYS A 101 2.93 -6.25 -3.20
N GLY A 102 3.92 -6.34 -2.30
CA GLY A 102 4.44 -7.62 -1.84
C GLY A 102 3.43 -8.47 -1.08
N MET A 103 2.40 -7.84 -0.51
CA MET A 103 1.34 -8.52 0.26
C MET A 103 0.10 -8.84 -0.57
N LEU A 104 0.02 -8.36 -1.81
CA LEU A 104 -1.07 -8.68 -2.74
C LEU A 104 -0.72 -9.92 -3.59
N PRO A 105 -1.72 -10.62 -4.16
CA PRO A 105 -1.45 -11.73 -5.06
C PRO A 105 -0.61 -11.29 -6.26
N HIS A 106 0.29 -12.15 -6.71
CA HIS A 106 1.17 -11.87 -7.86
C HIS A 106 0.53 -12.35 -9.17
N ASN A 107 -0.65 -11.81 -9.49
CA ASN A 107 -1.40 -12.16 -10.70
C ASN A 107 -2.13 -10.92 -11.24
N SER A 108 -2.93 -11.10 -12.28
CA SER A 108 -3.67 -9.99 -12.90
C SER A 108 -4.67 -9.35 -11.95
N GLN A 109 -5.29 -10.13 -11.07
CA GLN A 109 -6.20 -9.60 -10.06
C GLN A 109 -5.47 -8.74 -9.04
N GLY A 110 -4.31 -9.18 -8.58
CA GLY A 110 -3.46 -8.39 -7.68
C GLY A 110 -2.99 -7.08 -8.30
N ALA A 111 -2.65 -7.10 -9.58
CA ALA A 111 -2.29 -5.88 -10.31
C ALA A 111 -3.47 -4.90 -10.39
N ALA A 112 -4.69 -5.39 -10.62
CA ALA A 112 -5.90 -4.56 -10.62
C ALA A 112 -6.19 -3.99 -9.23
N GLN A 113 -5.97 -4.79 -8.18
CA GLN A 113 -6.12 -4.32 -6.79
C GLN A 113 -5.14 -3.20 -6.46
N LEU A 114 -3.91 -3.30 -6.94
CA LEU A 114 -2.89 -2.28 -6.71
C LEU A 114 -3.26 -0.93 -7.35
N THR A 115 -3.99 -0.91 -8.43
CA THR A 115 -4.43 0.33 -9.09
C THR A 115 -5.40 1.15 -8.22
N ARG A 116 -6.03 0.54 -7.22
CA ARG A 116 -6.94 1.21 -6.30
C ARG A 116 -6.24 1.81 -5.08
N LEU A 117 -4.93 1.70 -5.01
CA LEU A 117 -4.11 2.26 -3.94
C LEU A 117 -3.60 3.64 -4.33
N ARG A 118 -3.66 4.58 -3.38
CA ARG A 118 -3.01 5.89 -3.49
C ARG A 118 -2.21 6.13 -2.22
N THR A 119 -0.98 6.59 -2.36
CA THR A 119 -0.10 6.88 -1.23
C THR A 119 0.41 8.31 -1.33
N TYR A 120 0.49 8.99 -0.18
CA TYR A 120 0.94 10.37 -0.09
C TYR A 120 1.91 10.53 1.06
N LYS A 121 2.95 11.34 0.88
CA LYS A 121 3.94 11.61 1.91
C LYS A 121 3.35 12.40 3.08
N GLY A 122 2.55 13.41 2.78
CA GLY A 122 1.96 14.28 3.79
C GLY A 122 0.53 13.90 4.11
N ALA A 123 -0.14 14.75 4.87
CA ALA A 123 -1.54 14.56 5.25
C ALA A 123 -2.51 14.94 4.13
N GLU A 124 -2.07 15.70 3.14
CA GLU A 124 -2.94 16.13 2.03
C GLU A 124 -3.08 15.04 0.98
N HIS A 125 -4.31 14.86 0.51
CA HIS A 125 -4.61 13.94 -0.59
C HIS A 125 -5.56 14.60 -1.58
N LYS A 126 -5.54 14.11 -2.82
CA LYS A 126 -6.36 14.67 -3.90
C LYS A 126 -7.73 14.00 -4.02
N GLN A 127 -8.13 13.20 -3.04
CA GLN A 127 -9.33 12.36 -3.10
C GLN A 127 -10.50 12.92 -2.25
N ALA A 128 -10.44 14.17 -1.83
CA ALA A 128 -11.45 14.76 -0.95
C ALA A 128 -12.86 14.73 -1.56
N ALA A 129 -12.98 14.89 -2.87
CA ALA A 129 -14.26 14.87 -3.57
C ALA A 129 -14.96 13.50 -3.50
N GLN A 130 -14.22 12.43 -3.21
CA GLN A 130 -14.75 11.07 -3.11
C GLN A 130 -15.21 10.72 -1.70
N LYS A 131 -15.03 11.62 -0.73
CA LYS A 131 -15.45 11.49 0.67
C LYS A 131 -14.99 10.16 1.29
N PRO A 132 -13.68 9.89 1.34
CA PRO A 132 -13.18 8.64 1.92
C PRO A 132 -13.41 8.61 3.43
N GLU A 133 -13.67 7.42 3.97
CA GLU A 133 -13.83 7.20 5.40
C GLU A 133 -12.47 6.95 6.04
N VAL A 134 -12.28 7.48 7.27
CA VAL A 134 -11.06 7.22 8.03
C VAL A 134 -11.13 5.81 8.61
N CYS A 135 -10.13 5.00 8.31
CA CYS A 135 -10.00 3.65 8.86
C CYS A 135 -9.00 3.69 10.01
N GLU A 136 -9.47 3.49 11.22
CA GLU A 136 -8.60 3.39 12.39
C GLU A 136 -7.94 2.01 12.45
N PHE A 137 -6.75 2.03 13.02
CA PHE A 137 -5.86 0.89 12.98
C PHE A 137 -5.63 0.30 14.38
#